data_d1d7f57a1f8570b98bef957fbfee4509
#
_entry.id   d1d7f57a1f8570b98bef957fbfee4509
#
_cell.length_a   1.000
_cell.length_b   1.000
_cell.length_c   1.000
_cell.angle_alpha   90.00
_cell.angle_beta   90.00
_cell.angle_gamma   90.00
#
_symmetry.space_group_name_H-M   'P 1'
#
loop_
_entity.id
_entity.type
_entity.pdbx_description
1 polymer ?
#
loop_
_entity_poly.entity_id
_entity_poly.type
_entity_poly.pdbx_seq_one_letter_code
_entity_poly.pdbx_strand_id
1 'polypeptide(L)'
;MLRTTFEAVDVEVDEAADAATAQKRIAAARPDGIVLDVSMPGMDGAALCARLKGSRATRDIPVVLLTGSDMATETTAREVGADAFVLKPFSPLELLAVVERVAGGLHGTPFRASRTSGPDEQLLLYARDLRYLLELERGQRRLLKDAYHETVTALATALESKDSSTGEHSQRVHRYAVELAREVAPEIADDESVEYGFMLHDVGKIGIPDHVLQKPGALTTAERSLMETHTVLGEELLRGVSFLRRKGLEVVRSHHERWDGGGYPDRRGDSEIPVSARVFAVADALDAMTSDRPYRPAMPWTAAAREILAESGGQFDPDVVDAFRARERTLRRIRRELTVRPPLGAAAMS
;
A
#
# COMPACT_ATOMS: atom_id res chain seq x y z
N MET A 1 11.95 -2.67 -24.24
CA MET A 1 11.92 -1.31 -23.68
C MET A 1 10.62 -0.59 -24.05
N LEU A 2 10.31 -0.30 -25.35
CA LEU A 2 9.06 0.39 -25.70
C LEU A 2 7.80 -0.33 -25.23
N ARG A 3 7.73 -1.65 -25.39
CA ARG A 3 6.62 -2.47 -24.86
C ARG A 3 6.35 -2.18 -23.39
N THR A 4 7.38 -2.27 -22.54
CA THR A 4 7.26 -2.04 -21.08
C THR A 4 6.75 -0.63 -20.76
N THR A 5 7.15 0.38 -21.54
CA THR A 5 6.69 1.76 -21.36
C THR A 5 5.19 1.92 -21.65
N PHE A 6 4.70 1.30 -22.71
CA PHE A 6 3.28 1.37 -23.09
C PHE A 6 2.41 0.49 -22.18
N GLU A 7 2.87 -0.72 -21.82
CA GLU A 7 2.16 -1.61 -20.89
C GLU A 7 2.00 -1.00 -19.48
N ALA A 8 2.96 -0.15 -19.06
CA ALA A 8 2.88 0.55 -17.79
C ALA A 8 1.74 1.61 -17.70
N VAL A 9 1.14 1.96 -18.83
CA VAL A 9 0.00 2.89 -18.92
C VAL A 9 -1.24 2.22 -19.53
N ASP A 10 -1.41 0.92 -19.31
CA ASP A 10 -2.55 0.10 -19.75
C ASP A 10 -2.79 0.09 -21.28
N VAL A 11 -1.72 0.27 -22.08
CA VAL A 11 -1.76 0.13 -23.54
C VAL A 11 -1.35 -1.28 -23.94
N GLU A 12 -2.25 -1.98 -24.63
CA GLU A 12 -1.95 -3.29 -25.23
C GLU A 12 -0.98 -3.12 -26.41
N VAL A 13 0.14 -3.83 -26.39
CA VAL A 13 1.21 -3.71 -27.38
C VAL A 13 1.36 -4.98 -28.20
N ASP A 14 1.16 -4.87 -29.50
CA ASP A 14 1.47 -5.91 -30.48
C ASP A 14 2.72 -5.54 -31.29
N GLU A 15 3.72 -6.43 -31.36
CA GLU A 15 5.02 -6.15 -31.97
C GLU A 15 5.20 -6.95 -33.26
N ALA A 16 5.75 -6.31 -34.29
CA ALA A 16 6.11 -6.94 -35.54
C ALA A 16 7.61 -6.70 -35.88
N ALA A 17 8.33 -7.73 -36.22
CA ALA A 17 9.75 -7.65 -36.53
C ALA A 17 10.05 -7.08 -37.93
N ASP A 18 9.07 -7.12 -38.84
CA ASP A 18 9.18 -6.65 -40.21
C ASP A 18 7.85 -6.16 -40.76
N ALA A 19 7.90 -5.48 -41.89
CA ALA A 19 6.74 -4.89 -42.54
C ALA A 19 5.67 -5.91 -42.99
N ALA A 20 6.07 -7.13 -43.36
CA ALA A 20 5.13 -8.16 -43.82
C ALA A 20 4.35 -8.73 -42.62
N THR A 21 5.02 -8.94 -41.51
CA THR A 21 4.39 -9.35 -40.24
C THR A 21 3.47 -8.26 -39.71
N ALA A 22 3.91 -7.00 -39.73
CA ALA A 22 3.09 -5.85 -39.34
C ALA A 22 1.78 -5.80 -40.15
N GLN A 23 1.85 -5.92 -41.45
CA GLN A 23 0.66 -5.90 -42.34
C GLN A 23 -0.32 -7.04 -42.03
N LYS A 24 0.18 -8.26 -41.76
CA LYS A 24 -0.66 -9.40 -41.37
C LYS A 24 -1.38 -9.16 -40.05
N ARG A 25 -0.68 -8.59 -39.05
CA ARG A 25 -1.27 -8.28 -37.73
C ARG A 25 -2.30 -7.17 -37.86
N ILE A 26 -2.01 -6.09 -38.56
CA ILE A 26 -2.94 -4.99 -38.79
C ILE A 26 -4.23 -5.48 -39.53
N ALA A 27 -4.10 -6.43 -40.46
CA ALA A 27 -5.24 -7.03 -41.15
C ALA A 27 -6.05 -7.97 -40.23
N ALA A 28 -5.42 -8.63 -39.29
CA ALA A 28 -6.08 -9.53 -38.31
C ALA A 28 -6.77 -8.78 -37.18
N ALA A 29 -6.12 -7.75 -36.64
CA ALA A 29 -6.64 -6.88 -35.60
C ALA A 29 -6.22 -5.43 -35.88
N ARG A 30 -7.19 -4.54 -36.05
CA ARG A 30 -6.94 -3.12 -36.35
C ARG A 30 -6.43 -2.42 -35.06
N PRO A 31 -5.19 -1.86 -35.05
CA PRO A 31 -4.69 -1.12 -33.92
C PRO A 31 -5.24 0.32 -33.88
N ASP A 32 -5.25 0.94 -32.71
CA ASP A 32 -5.62 2.35 -32.50
C ASP A 32 -4.49 3.32 -32.90
N GLY A 33 -3.24 2.84 -32.98
CA GLY A 33 -2.07 3.58 -33.43
C GLY A 33 -0.91 2.68 -33.81
N ILE A 34 0.01 3.19 -34.60
CA ILE A 34 1.19 2.45 -35.07
C ILE A 34 2.43 3.30 -34.79
N VAL A 35 3.41 2.71 -34.10
CA VAL A 35 4.76 3.26 -33.97
C VAL A 35 5.69 2.47 -34.89
N LEU A 36 6.34 3.14 -35.81
CA LEU A 36 7.05 2.52 -36.90
C LEU A 36 8.48 3.03 -37.02
N ASP A 37 9.46 2.15 -36.91
CA ASP A 37 10.86 2.48 -37.15
C ASP A 37 11.08 2.66 -38.67
N VAL A 38 11.70 3.75 -39.07
CA VAL A 38 12.08 3.98 -40.46
C VAL A 38 13.14 2.96 -40.90
N SER A 39 14.11 2.65 -40.04
CA SER A 39 15.20 1.74 -40.37
C SER A 39 14.87 0.29 -40.01
N MET A 40 14.02 -0.37 -40.78
CA MET A 40 13.70 -1.78 -40.58
C MET A 40 14.33 -2.69 -41.67
N PRO A 41 14.62 -3.96 -41.34
CA PRO A 41 15.07 -4.93 -42.34
C PRO A 41 14.02 -5.17 -43.40
N GLY A 42 14.44 -5.17 -44.66
CA GLY A 42 13.58 -5.47 -45.80
C GLY A 42 12.88 -4.23 -46.38
N MET A 43 11.65 -3.98 -45.98
CA MET A 43 10.89 -2.78 -46.40
C MET A 43 11.16 -1.63 -45.46
N ASP A 44 11.52 -0.46 -45.99
CA ASP A 44 11.66 0.77 -45.22
C ASP A 44 10.32 1.17 -44.55
N GLY A 45 10.38 1.61 -43.30
CA GLY A 45 9.22 2.05 -42.54
C GLY A 45 8.47 3.21 -43.18
N ALA A 46 9.18 4.12 -43.86
CA ALA A 46 8.55 5.20 -44.60
C ALA A 46 7.69 4.67 -45.77
N ALA A 47 8.19 3.66 -46.49
CA ALA A 47 7.43 2.99 -47.56
C ALA A 47 6.21 2.23 -47.01
N LEU A 48 6.33 1.60 -45.82
CA LEU A 48 5.18 0.99 -45.15
C LEU A 48 4.16 2.03 -44.72
N CYS A 49 4.58 3.16 -44.17
CA CYS A 49 3.69 4.27 -43.80
C CYS A 49 2.90 4.78 -45.03
N ALA A 50 3.57 5.09 -46.13
CA ALA A 50 2.92 5.53 -47.35
C ALA A 50 1.87 4.53 -47.87
N ARG A 51 2.16 3.23 -47.76
CA ARG A 51 1.23 2.15 -48.12
C ARG A 51 0.01 2.09 -47.22
N LEU A 52 0.20 2.23 -45.90
CA LEU A 52 -0.88 2.26 -44.92
C LEU A 52 -1.77 3.49 -45.13
N LYS A 53 -1.19 4.65 -45.33
CA LYS A 53 -1.91 5.92 -45.59
C LYS A 53 -2.59 5.97 -46.94
N GLY A 54 -2.08 5.25 -47.93
CA GLY A 54 -2.71 5.12 -49.25
C GLY A 54 -3.92 4.17 -49.29
N SER A 55 -4.09 3.30 -48.30
CA SER A 55 -5.18 2.33 -48.26
C SER A 55 -6.41 2.87 -47.51
N ARG A 56 -7.62 2.73 -48.13
CA ARG A 56 -8.87 3.12 -47.48
C ARG A 56 -9.14 2.40 -46.15
N ALA A 57 -8.61 1.19 -45.95
CA ALA A 57 -8.82 0.39 -44.76
C ALA A 57 -7.96 0.83 -43.58
N THR A 58 -6.82 1.50 -43.83
CA THR A 58 -5.80 1.80 -42.80
C THR A 58 -5.38 3.25 -42.74
N ARG A 59 -5.77 4.10 -43.68
CA ARG A 59 -5.35 5.51 -43.74
C ARG A 59 -5.69 6.33 -42.51
N ASP A 60 -6.76 5.96 -41.81
CA ASP A 60 -7.23 6.66 -40.60
C ASP A 60 -6.52 6.19 -39.33
N ILE A 61 -5.65 5.16 -39.40
CA ILE A 61 -4.87 4.72 -38.28
C ILE A 61 -3.72 5.71 -38.07
N PRO A 62 -3.57 6.31 -36.88
CA PRO A 62 -2.45 7.19 -36.60
C PRO A 62 -1.09 6.45 -36.69
N VAL A 63 -0.13 7.05 -37.40
CA VAL A 63 1.22 6.51 -37.57
C VAL A 63 2.25 7.50 -37.10
N VAL A 64 3.06 7.06 -36.12
CA VAL A 64 4.23 7.78 -35.58
C VAL A 64 5.49 7.13 -36.13
N LEU A 65 6.32 7.88 -36.86
CA LEU A 65 7.61 7.39 -37.34
C LEU A 65 8.74 7.63 -36.33
N LEU A 66 9.55 6.63 -36.11
CA LEU A 66 10.81 6.76 -35.38
C LEU A 66 11.97 6.87 -36.38
N THR A 67 12.71 7.94 -36.32
CA THR A 67 13.70 8.27 -37.36
C THR A 67 15.02 8.73 -36.79
N GLY A 68 16.12 8.56 -37.54
CA GLY A 68 17.43 9.09 -37.19
C GLY A 68 17.55 10.60 -37.50
N SER A 69 18.66 11.22 -37.14
CA SER A 69 18.86 12.66 -36.99
C SER A 69 19.02 13.52 -38.25
N ASP A 70 18.45 13.19 -39.41
CA ASP A 70 18.64 13.98 -40.59
C ASP A 70 17.41 14.84 -40.98
N MET A 71 17.67 16.11 -41.36
CA MET A 71 16.64 17.05 -41.83
C MET A 71 15.86 16.52 -43.03
N ALA A 72 16.46 15.65 -43.85
CA ALA A 72 15.79 14.96 -44.94
C ALA A 72 14.62 14.07 -44.48
N THR A 73 14.67 13.60 -43.26
CA THR A 73 13.69 12.65 -42.66
C THR A 73 12.40 13.34 -42.27
N GLU A 74 12.43 14.61 -41.86
CA GLU A 74 11.22 15.39 -41.57
C GLU A 74 10.38 15.60 -42.83
N THR A 75 11.04 15.95 -43.94
CA THR A 75 10.39 16.10 -45.24
C THR A 75 9.79 14.79 -45.71
N THR A 76 10.54 13.69 -45.59
CA THR A 76 10.09 12.35 -45.96
C THR A 76 8.90 11.89 -45.10
N ALA A 77 8.90 12.14 -43.78
CA ALA A 77 7.78 11.78 -42.93
C ALA A 77 6.48 12.50 -43.30
N ARG A 78 6.58 13.76 -43.69
CA ARG A 78 5.43 14.52 -44.20
C ARG A 78 4.94 14.04 -45.55
N GLU A 79 5.87 13.72 -46.48
CA GLU A 79 5.55 13.22 -47.81
C GLU A 79 4.83 11.87 -47.79
N VAL A 80 5.19 10.98 -46.84
CA VAL A 80 4.53 9.67 -46.68
C VAL A 80 3.23 9.74 -45.89
N GLY A 81 2.84 10.91 -45.40
CA GLY A 81 1.58 11.15 -44.68
C GLY A 81 1.57 10.65 -43.26
N ALA A 82 2.72 10.53 -42.58
CA ALA A 82 2.77 10.20 -41.16
C ALA A 82 2.11 11.30 -40.33
N ASP A 83 1.40 10.92 -39.27
CA ASP A 83 0.71 11.84 -38.37
C ASP A 83 1.67 12.55 -37.40
N ALA A 84 2.76 11.87 -37.04
CA ALA A 84 3.87 12.45 -36.29
C ALA A 84 5.17 11.71 -36.60
N PHE A 85 6.30 12.30 -36.18
CA PHE A 85 7.59 11.64 -36.16
C PHE A 85 8.35 11.99 -34.89
N VAL A 86 9.22 11.07 -34.44
CA VAL A 86 10.09 11.24 -33.27
C VAL A 86 11.52 10.94 -33.68
N LEU A 87 12.43 11.85 -33.36
CA LEU A 87 13.84 11.70 -33.68
C LEU A 87 14.53 10.83 -32.65
N LYS A 88 15.34 9.89 -33.10
CA LYS A 88 16.24 9.12 -32.23
C LYS A 88 17.52 9.93 -31.94
N PRO A 89 18.00 9.91 -30.69
CA PRO A 89 17.44 9.27 -29.50
C PRO A 89 16.25 10.04 -28.93
N PHE A 90 15.27 9.32 -28.36
CA PHE A 90 14.07 9.89 -27.73
C PHE A 90 13.85 9.33 -26.33
N SER A 91 13.16 10.10 -25.50
CA SER A 91 12.67 9.65 -24.21
C SER A 91 11.42 8.77 -24.41
N PRO A 92 11.28 7.62 -23.71
CA PRO A 92 10.05 6.82 -23.74
C PRO A 92 8.80 7.61 -23.38
N LEU A 93 8.88 8.54 -22.41
CA LEU A 93 7.74 9.39 -22.02
C LEU A 93 7.40 10.43 -23.10
N GLU A 94 8.39 10.94 -23.82
CA GLU A 94 8.16 11.83 -24.96
C GLU A 94 7.45 11.10 -26.10
N LEU A 95 7.86 9.86 -26.41
CA LEU A 95 7.17 9.04 -27.41
C LEU A 95 5.72 8.75 -26.98
N LEU A 96 5.49 8.39 -25.70
CA LEU A 96 4.16 8.16 -25.17
C LEU A 96 3.26 9.40 -25.36
N ALA A 97 3.74 10.58 -24.98
CA ALA A 97 3.02 11.85 -25.14
C ALA A 97 2.68 12.17 -26.60
N VAL A 98 3.57 11.81 -27.54
CA VAL A 98 3.29 11.96 -28.99
C VAL A 98 2.22 11.00 -29.45
N VAL A 99 2.30 9.73 -29.05
CA VAL A 99 1.32 8.68 -29.39
C VAL A 99 -0.06 9.05 -28.84
N GLU A 100 -0.18 9.43 -27.58
CA GLU A 100 -1.44 9.85 -26.95
C GLU A 100 -2.07 11.04 -27.70
N ARG A 101 -1.26 12.03 -28.05
CA ARG A 101 -1.73 13.22 -28.79
C ARG A 101 -2.29 12.85 -30.15
N VAL A 102 -1.59 12.01 -30.88
CA VAL A 102 -1.98 11.62 -32.25
C VAL A 102 -3.18 10.68 -32.23
N ALA A 103 -3.21 9.71 -31.30
CA ALA A 103 -4.37 8.83 -31.08
C ALA A 103 -5.61 9.60 -30.59
N GLY A 104 -5.42 10.68 -29.83
CA GLY A 104 -6.49 11.60 -29.40
C GLY A 104 -7.01 12.56 -30.49
N GLY A 105 -6.55 12.44 -31.72
CA GLY A 105 -7.04 13.22 -32.85
C GLY A 105 -6.41 14.61 -33.04
N LEU A 106 -5.32 14.92 -32.32
CA LEU A 106 -4.55 16.15 -32.49
C LEU A 106 -3.46 15.97 -33.58
N HIS A 107 -3.85 16.10 -34.83
CA HIS A 107 -2.95 15.98 -35.98
C HIS A 107 -2.11 17.24 -36.18
N GLY A 108 -0.86 17.07 -36.60
CA GLY A 108 -0.10 18.12 -37.26
C GLY A 108 0.76 19.03 -36.44
N THR A 109 1.03 18.77 -35.17
CA THR A 109 2.06 19.48 -34.43
C THR A 109 3.41 18.73 -34.48
N PRO A 110 4.44 19.29 -35.15
CA PRO A 110 5.75 18.67 -35.17
C PRO A 110 6.30 18.65 -33.73
N PHE A 111 6.53 17.49 -33.19
CA PHE A 111 7.29 17.33 -31.96
C PHE A 111 8.76 17.45 -32.30
N ARG A 112 9.40 18.54 -31.92
CA ARG A 112 10.86 18.63 -31.91
C ARG A 112 11.40 17.95 -30.66
N ALA A 113 11.82 16.69 -30.81
CA ALA A 113 12.69 16.09 -29.83
C ALA A 113 13.92 17.00 -29.64
N SER A 114 14.33 17.23 -28.41
CA SER A 114 15.58 17.91 -28.09
C SER A 114 16.69 17.24 -28.92
N ARG A 115 17.48 18.02 -29.65
CA ARG A 115 18.62 17.52 -30.43
C ARG A 115 19.67 16.99 -29.46
N THR A 116 19.61 15.72 -29.16
CA THR A 116 20.60 15.01 -28.32
C THR A 116 21.51 14.20 -29.21
N SER A 117 22.81 14.42 -29.08
CA SER A 117 23.79 14.03 -30.08
C SER A 117 24.66 12.82 -29.70
N GLY A 118 24.31 12.02 -28.67
CA GLY A 118 25.13 10.89 -28.29
C GLY A 118 24.49 9.86 -27.37
N PRO A 119 25.11 8.64 -27.24
CA PRO A 119 24.63 7.57 -26.37
C PRO A 119 24.53 7.98 -24.89
N ASP A 120 25.43 8.86 -24.43
CA ASP A 120 25.47 9.33 -23.03
C ASP A 120 24.26 10.23 -22.71
N GLU A 121 23.84 11.07 -23.65
CA GLU A 121 22.66 11.92 -23.49
C GLU A 121 21.35 11.11 -23.50
N GLN A 122 21.29 10.05 -24.32
CA GLN A 122 20.17 9.12 -24.28
C GLN A 122 20.06 8.41 -22.94
N LEU A 123 21.18 7.98 -22.37
CA LEU A 123 21.23 7.37 -21.04
C LEU A 123 20.73 8.31 -19.96
N LEU A 124 21.11 9.59 -20.02
CA LEU A 124 20.64 10.63 -19.10
C LEU A 124 19.12 10.87 -19.20
N LEU A 125 18.57 10.87 -20.41
CA LEU A 125 17.13 10.97 -20.62
C LEU A 125 16.39 9.80 -19.98
N TYR A 126 16.85 8.57 -20.23
CA TYR A 126 16.25 7.37 -19.63
C TYR A 126 16.38 7.37 -18.09
N ALA A 127 17.51 7.79 -17.57
CA ALA A 127 17.71 7.90 -16.12
C ALA A 127 16.77 8.93 -15.49
N ARG A 128 16.54 10.07 -16.16
CA ARG A 128 15.57 11.10 -15.73
C ARG A 128 14.14 10.54 -15.73
N ASP A 129 13.72 9.88 -16.80
CA ASP A 129 12.38 9.35 -16.93
C ASP A 129 12.12 8.22 -15.92
N LEU A 130 13.09 7.33 -15.73
CA LEU A 130 13.02 6.28 -14.72
C LEU A 130 12.87 6.88 -13.31
N ARG A 131 13.64 7.93 -13.01
CA ARG A 131 13.50 8.63 -11.73
C ARG A 131 12.11 9.22 -11.55
N TYR A 132 11.58 9.87 -12.57
CA TYR A 132 10.23 10.45 -12.54
C TYR A 132 9.16 9.38 -12.29
N LEU A 133 9.21 8.26 -13.01
CA LEU A 133 8.28 7.15 -12.83
C LEU A 133 8.38 6.53 -11.42
N LEU A 134 9.59 6.38 -10.90
CA LEU A 134 9.80 5.91 -9.53
C LEU A 134 9.25 6.88 -8.47
N GLU A 135 9.38 8.19 -8.70
CA GLU A 135 8.82 9.20 -7.80
C GLU A 135 7.29 9.19 -7.84
N LEU A 136 6.71 9.04 -9.03
CA LEU A 136 5.26 8.93 -9.21
C LEU A 136 4.70 7.66 -8.53
N GLU A 137 5.33 6.51 -8.77
CA GLU A 137 4.95 5.23 -8.13
C GLU A 137 5.03 5.32 -6.61
N ARG A 138 6.11 5.89 -6.08
CA ARG A 138 6.26 6.11 -4.63
C ARG A 138 5.20 7.05 -4.07
N GLY A 139 4.82 8.08 -4.82
CA GLY A 139 3.76 9.01 -4.46
C GLY A 139 2.40 8.30 -4.38
N GLN A 140 2.05 7.54 -5.41
CA GLN A 140 0.80 6.76 -5.45
C GLN A 140 0.74 5.72 -4.34
N ARG A 141 1.83 4.99 -4.12
CA ARG A 141 1.91 3.99 -3.04
C ARG A 141 1.73 4.63 -1.66
N ARG A 142 2.30 5.83 -1.44
CA ARG A 142 2.12 6.57 -0.18
C ARG A 142 0.67 6.99 0.02
N LEU A 143 0.04 7.60 -0.98
CA LEU A 143 -1.37 7.98 -0.93
C LEU A 143 -2.29 6.80 -0.63
N LEU A 144 -2.04 5.65 -1.25
CA LEU A 144 -2.81 4.44 -1.02
C LEU A 144 -2.62 3.92 0.41
N LYS A 145 -1.39 3.93 0.92
CA LYS A 145 -1.09 3.56 2.31
C LYS A 145 -1.81 4.47 3.30
N ASP A 146 -1.73 5.79 3.09
CA ASP A 146 -2.38 6.77 3.97
C ASP A 146 -3.91 6.56 3.98
N ALA A 147 -4.53 6.34 2.80
CA ALA A 147 -5.96 6.06 2.70
C ALA A 147 -6.37 4.75 3.41
N TYR A 148 -5.55 3.70 3.32
CA TYR A 148 -5.79 2.47 4.09
C TYR A 148 -5.67 2.71 5.59
N HIS A 149 -4.63 3.41 6.03
CA HIS A 149 -4.43 3.73 7.44
C HIS A 149 -5.61 4.55 8.02
N GLU A 150 -6.06 5.57 7.31
CA GLU A 150 -7.22 6.38 7.69
C GLU A 150 -8.50 5.52 7.78
N THR A 151 -8.72 4.64 6.81
CA THR A 151 -9.89 3.74 6.79
C THR A 151 -9.87 2.77 7.95
N VAL A 152 -8.73 2.13 8.21
CA VAL A 152 -8.57 1.20 9.34
C VAL A 152 -8.75 1.92 10.67
N THR A 153 -8.18 3.12 10.81
CA THR A 153 -8.36 3.96 12.01
C THR A 153 -9.83 4.30 12.25
N ALA A 154 -10.56 4.67 11.20
CA ALA A 154 -11.97 4.96 11.30
C ALA A 154 -12.80 3.74 11.71
N LEU A 155 -12.48 2.55 11.16
CA LEU A 155 -13.14 1.29 11.52
C LEU A 155 -12.83 0.90 12.98
N ALA A 156 -11.59 1.01 13.42
CA ALA A 156 -11.20 0.75 14.81
C ALA A 156 -11.94 1.70 15.77
N THR A 157 -12.00 3.00 15.46
CA THR A 157 -12.73 4.00 16.25
C THR A 157 -14.22 3.68 16.32
N ALA A 158 -14.83 3.31 15.19
CA ALA A 158 -16.26 2.93 15.16
C ALA A 158 -16.55 1.71 16.03
N LEU A 159 -15.63 0.72 16.04
CA LEU A 159 -15.74 -0.45 16.88
C LEU A 159 -15.60 -0.11 18.37
N GLU A 160 -14.61 0.70 18.72
CA GLU A 160 -14.39 1.17 20.10
C GLU A 160 -15.60 1.91 20.66
N SER A 161 -16.32 2.64 19.81
CA SER A 161 -17.57 3.31 20.22
C SER A 161 -18.67 2.33 20.66
N LYS A 162 -18.65 1.11 20.15
CA LYS A 162 -19.55 0.02 20.58
C LYS A 162 -19.19 -0.53 21.96
N ASP A 163 -17.89 -0.58 22.29
CA ASP A 163 -17.37 -1.13 23.56
C ASP A 163 -17.25 -0.07 24.69
N SER A 164 -17.80 1.14 24.49
CA SER A 164 -17.69 2.26 25.45
C SER A 164 -16.23 2.67 25.74
N SER A 165 -15.27 2.27 24.92
CA SER A 165 -13.89 2.74 24.98
C SER A 165 -13.74 4.06 24.20
N THR A 166 -12.83 4.91 24.63
CA THR A 166 -12.57 6.17 23.93
C THR A 166 -11.73 5.88 22.67
N GLY A 167 -12.12 6.42 21.51
CA GLY A 167 -11.48 6.18 20.20
C GLY A 167 -9.98 6.48 20.08
N GLU A 168 -9.28 6.62 21.19
CA GLU A 168 -7.84 6.82 21.30
C GLU A 168 -7.09 5.55 21.75
N HIS A 169 -7.82 4.51 22.21
CA HIS A 169 -7.22 3.28 22.75
C HIS A 169 -6.36 2.58 21.67
N SER A 170 -6.93 2.24 20.54
CA SER A 170 -6.20 1.53 19.46
C SER A 170 -4.97 2.29 19.01
N GLN A 171 -5.03 3.63 18.94
CA GLN A 171 -3.86 4.45 18.57
C GLN A 171 -2.76 4.40 19.63
N ARG A 172 -3.12 4.44 20.93
CA ARG A 172 -2.13 4.36 22.00
C ARG A 172 -1.49 2.98 22.05
N VAL A 173 -2.30 1.92 22.05
CA VAL A 173 -1.82 0.54 22.08
C VAL A 173 -0.92 0.25 20.89
N HIS A 174 -1.33 0.67 19.67
CA HIS A 174 -0.50 0.56 18.48
C HIS A 174 0.88 1.20 18.67
N ARG A 175 0.95 2.47 19.12
CA ARG A 175 2.24 3.14 19.34
C ARG A 175 3.08 2.50 20.41
N TYR A 176 2.48 1.97 21.49
CA TYR A 176 3.20 1.20 22.51
C TYR A 176 3.76 -0.10 21.93
N ALA A 177 2.93 -0.86 21.20
CA ALA A 177 3.32 -2.12 20.61
C ALA A 177 4.47 -1.95 19.60
N VAL A 178 4.41 -0.96 18.72
CA VAL A 178 5.51 -0.66 17.78
C VAL A 178 6.80 -0.29 18.50
N GLU A 179 6.73 0.48 19.59
CA GLU A 179 7.93 0.86 20.34
C GLU A 179 8.56 -0.35 21.07
N LEU A 180 7.73 -1.25 21.60
CA LEU A 180 8.21 -2.51 22.20
C LEU A 180 8.76 -3.46 21.14
N ALA A 181 8.08 -3.56 19.99
CA ALA A 181 8.52 -4.41 18.88
C ALA A 181 9.91 -4.02 18.36
N ARG A 182 10.24 -2.74 18.31
CA ARG A 182 11.57 -2.25 17.90
C ARG A 182 12.70 -2.81 18.77
N GLU A 183 12.42 -3.13 20.01
CA GLU A 183 13.40 -3.67 20.94
C GLU A 183 13.49 -5.19 20.87
N VAL A 184 12.34 -5.88 20.76
CA VAL A 184 12.25 -7.36 20.84
C VAL A 184 12.39 -8.01 19.48
N ALA A 185 11.76 -7.45 18.46
CA ALA A 185 11.65 -8.02 17.12
C ALA A 185 11.49 -6.90 16.06
N PRO A 186 12.59 -6.21 15.69
CA PRO A 186 12.54 -5.06 14.77
C PRO A 186 11.84 -5.35 13.44
N GLU A 187 11.91 -6.60 12.97
CA GLU A 187 11.29 -7.04 11.71
C GLU A 187 9.76 -7.06 11.74
N ILE A 188 9.13 -6.97 12.92
CA ILE A 188 7.67 -6.81 13.02
C ILE A 188 7.27 -5.35 13.23
N ALA A 189 8.18 -4.50 13.72
CA ALA A 189 7.89 -3.08 13.95
C ALA A 189 7.63 -2.31 12.64
N ASP A 190 8.24 -2.76 11.53
CA ASP A 190 8.09 -2.16 10.20
C ASP A 190 7.13 -2.97 9.30
N ASP A 191 6.48 -4.01 9.83
CA ASP A 191 5.52 -4.83 9.09
C ASP A 191 4.11 -4.21 9.15
N GLU A 192 3.68 -3.62 8.04
CA GLU A 192 2.35 -2.97 7.93
C GLU A 192 1.19 -3.90 8.29
N SER A 193 1.31 -5.20 8.03
CA SER A 193 0.29 -6.18 8.39
C SER A 193 0.15 -6.31 9.91
N VAL A 194 1.26 -6.27 10.64
CA VAL A 194 1.27 -6.28 12.11
C VAL A 194 0.68 -4.99 12.68
N GLU A 195 1.02 -3.84 12.08
CA GLU A 195 0.46 -2.54 12.43
C GLU A 195 -1.08 -2.55 12.37
N TYR A 196 -1.63 -3.03 11.26
CA TYR A 196 -3.08 -3.16 11.11
C TYR A 196 -3.69 -4.22 12.04
N GLY A 197 -2.95 -5.29 12.33
CA GLY A 197 -3.34 -6.29 13.33
C GLY A 197 -3.50 -5.68 14.72
N PHE A 198 -2.58 -4.80 15.12
CA PHE A 198 -2.66 -4.05 16.38
C PHE A 198 -3.90 -3.14 16.44
N MET A 199 -4.22 -2.47 15.34
CA MET A 199 -5.37 -1.57 15.28
C MET A 199 -6.72 -2.31 15.28
N LEU A 200 -6.78 -3.48 14.67
CA LEU A 200 -8.00 -4.26 14.48
C LEU A 200 -8.11 -5.49 15.40
N HIS A 201 -7.26 -5.59 16.44
CA HIS A 201 -7.22 -6.76 17.34
C HIS A 201 -8.59 -7.18 17.86
N ASP A 202 -9.43 -6.23 18.16
CA ASP A 202 -10.75 -6.37 18.78
C ASP A 202 -11.92 -6.41 17.76
N VAL A 203 -11.65 -6.45 16.43
CA VAL A 203 -12.70 -6.35 15.40
C VAL A 203 -13.80 -7.42 15.55
N GLY A 204 -13.47 -8.59 16.07
CA GLY A 204 -14.43 -9.65 16.32
C GLY A 204 -15.50 -9.33 17.38
N LYS A 205 -15.31 -8.31 18.20
CA LYS A 205 -16.32 -7.81 19.15
C LYS A 205 -17.60 -7.33 18.44
N ILE A 206 -17.55 -7.08 17.13
CA ILE A 206 -18.75 -6.79 16.33
C ILE A 206 -19.77 -7.93 16.38
N GLY A 207 -19.29 -9.17 16.50
CA GLY A 207 -20.13 -10.37 16.62
C GLY A 207 -20.61 -10.67 18.04
N ILE A 208 -20.13 -9.94 19.05
CA ILE A 208 -20.54 -10.14 20.43
C ILE A 208 -21.84 -9.36 20.72
N PRO A 209 -22.87 -10.01 21.29
CA PRO A 209 -24.12 -9.34 21.63
C PRO A 209 -23.92 -8.21 22.65
N ASP A 210 -24.62 -7.08 22.47
CA ASP A 210 -24.48 -5.88 23.30
C ASP A 210 -24.73 -6.14 24.79
N HIS A 211 -25.66 -7.03 25.15
CA HIS A 211 -25.92 -7.37 26.54
C HIS A 211 -24.76 -8.08 27.24
N VAL A 212 -23.85 -8.69 26.49
CA VAL A 212 -22.60 -9.29 27.03
C VAL A 212 -21.48 -8.24 27.01
N LEU A 213 -21.32 -7.55 25.85
CA LEU A 213 -20.25 -6.58 25.65
C LEU A 213 -20.34 -5.39 26.61
N GLN A 214 -21.54 -4.87 26.84
CA GLN A 214 -21.80 -3.69 27.69
C GLN A 214 -22.33 -4.06 29.07
N LYS A 215 -22.20 -5.31 29.49
CA LYS A 215 -22.73 -5.76 30.79
C LYS A 215 -22.09 -4.99 31.95
N PRO A 216 -22.89 -4.32 32.81
CA PRO A 216 -22.37 -3.68 34.00
C PRO A 216 -22.09 -4.73 35.08
N GLY A 217 -20.85 -5.23 35.14
CA GLY A 217 -20.42 -6.20 36.14
C GLY A 217 -19.70 -7.42 35.56
N ALA A 218 -19.44 -8.40 36.41
CA ALA A 218 -18.71 -9.60 36.01
C ALA A 218 -19.52 -10.47 35.02
N LEU A 219 -18.87 -10.99 34.01
CA LEU A 219 -19.46 -11.98 33.10
C LEU A 219 -19.59 -13.33 33.80
N THR A 220 -20.72 -14.01 33.55
CA THR A 220 -20.87 -15.43 33.88
C THR A 220 -19.90 -16.28 33.04
N THR A 221 -19.70 -17.53 33.41
CA THR A 221 -18.82 -18.44 32.65
C THR A 221 -19.25 -18.56 31.17
N ALA A 222 -20.55 -18.67 30.89
CA ALA A 222 -21.07 -18.75 29.54
C ALA A 222 -20.85 -17.44 28.74
N GLU A 223 -21.09 -16.29 29.35
CA GLU A 223 -20.85 -14.98 28.74
C GLU A 223 -19.36 -14.74 28.51
N ARG A 224 -18.49 -15.19 29.43
CA ARG A 224 -17.03 -15.13 29.25
C ARG A 224 -16.60 -15.99 28.06
N SER A 225 -17.05 -17.24 27.96
CA SER A 225 -16.76 -18.08 26.80
C SER A 225 -17.23 -17.46 25.49
N LEU A 226 -18.38 -16.80 25.50
CA LEU A 226 -18.86 -16.07 24.32
C LEU A 226 -17.98 -14.84 24.01
N MET A 227 -17.56 -14.07 25.03
CA MET A 227 -16.64 -12.94 24.85
C MET A 227 -15.31 -13.40 24.25
N GLU A 228 -14.74 -14.53 24.73
CA GLU A 228 -13.46 -15.07 24.26
C GLU A 228 -13.49 -15.44 22.77
N THR A 229 -14.69 -15.68 22.17
CA THR A 229 -14.80 -15.98 20.73
C THR A 229 -14.45 -14.79 19.83
N HIS A 230 -14.37 -13.56 20.34
CA HIS A 230 -14.06 -12.39 19.49
C HIS A 230 -12.72 -12.52 18.76
N THR A 231 -11.74 -13.22 19.37
CA THR A 231 -10.41 -13.42 18.74
C THR A 231 -10.53 -14.29 17.47
N VAL A 232 -11.31 -15.35 17.53
CA VAL A 232 -11.57 -16.26 16.39
C VAL A 232 -12.45 -15.58 15.34
N LEU A 233 -13.53 -14.91 15.77
CA LEU A 233 -14.41 -14.15 14.89
C LEU A 233 -13.64 -13.02 14.17
N GLY A 234 -12.74 -12.35 14.87
CA GLY A 234 -11.89 -11.29 14.29
C GLY A 234 -10.98 -11.85 13.20
N GLU A 235 -10.31 -12.98 13.45
CA GLU A 235 -9.50 -13.65 12.43
C GLU A 235 -10.36 -14.05 11.23
N GLU A 236 -11.54 -14.62 11.43
CA GLU A 236 -12.44 -15.01 10.34
C GLU A 236 -12.90 -13.83 9.49
N LEU A 237 -13.28 -12.72 10.13
CA LEU A 237 -13.71 -11.49 9.45
C LEU A 237 -12.60 -10.90 8.58
N LEU A 238 -11.35 -10.96 9.06
CA LEU A 238 -10.20 -10.33 8.40
C LEU A 238 -9.44 -11.26 7.46
N ARG A 239 -9.73 -12.57 7.43
CA ARG A 239 -9.01 -13.56 6.62
C ARG A 239 -8.94 -13.23 5.13
N GLY A 240 -9.98 -12.58 4.58
CA GLY A 240 -10.05 -12.16 3.18
C GLY A 240 -9.34 -10.84 2.87
N VAL A 241 -8.81 -10.13 3.87
CA VAL A 241 -8.20 -8.82 3.70
C VAL A 241 -6.73 -8.96 3.32
N SER A 242 -6.39 -8.63 2.08
CA SER A 242 -5.08 -8.91 1.48
C SER A 242 -3.89 -8.21 2.15
N PHE A 243 -4.08 -7.06 2.76
CA PHE A 243 -3.03 -6.34 3.48
C PHE A 243 -2.80 -6.84 4.92
N LEU A 244 -3.79 -7.54 5.51
CA LEU A 244 -3.65 -8.24 6.78
C LEU A 244 -3.09 -9.64 6.55
N ARG A 245 -1.80 -9.71 6.22
CA ARG A 245 -1.12 -10.98 6.02
C ARG A 245 -1.08 -11.80 7.32
N ARG A 246 -0.53 -13.03 7.23
CA ARG A 246 -0.47 -13.99 8.34
C ARG A 246 -0.12 -13.37 9.69
N LYS A 247 0.93 -12.53 9.77
CA LYS A 247 1.39 -11.94 11.04
C LYS A 247 0.37 -10.98 11.68
N GLY A 248 -0.37 -10.19 10.89
CA GLY A 248 -1.42 -9.32 11.40
C GLY A 248 -2.61 -10.13 11.94
N LEU A 249 -3.01 -11.21 11.25
CA LEU A 249 -4.06 -12.12 11.73
C LEU A 249 -3.64 -12.87 13.00
N GLU A 250 -2.36 -13.21 13.13
CA GLU A 250 -1.81 -13.83 14.34
C GLU A 250 -1.98 -12.92 15.58
N VAL A 251 -1.85 -11.60 15.43
CA VAL A 251 -2.17 -10.64 16.50
C VAL A 251 -3.65 -10.72 16.87
N VAL A 252 -4.53 -10.59 15.90
CA VAL A 252 -6.00 -10.61 16.12
C VAL A 252 -6.45 -11.89 16.82
N ARG A 253 -5.90 -13.03 16.44
CA ARG A 253 -6.24 -14.32 17.04
C ARG A 253 -5.65 -14.49 18.42
N SER A 254 -4.37 -14.08 18.65
CA SER A 254 -3.57 -14.56 19.79
C SER A 254 -3.26 -13.48 20.82
N HIS A 255 -3.82 -12.27 20.72
CA HIS A 255 -3.49 -11.16 21.64
C HIS A 255 -3.93 -11.39 23.09
N HIS A 256 -4.78 -12.38 23.34
CA HIS A 256 -5.18 -12.82 24.68
C HIS A 256 -4.52 -14.12 25.13
N GLU A 257 -3.57 -14.64 24.37
CA GLU A 257 -2.71 -15.72 24.87
C GLU A 257 -1.81 -15.22 25.99
N ARG A 258 -1.50 -16.10 26.92
CA ARG A 258 -0.66 -15.81 28.08
C ARG A 258 0.60 -16.66 28.02
N TRP A 259 1.71 -16.11 28.46
CA TRP A 259 3.00 -16.80 28.46
C TRP A 259 2.94 -18.15 29.23
N ASP A 260 2.17 -18.23 30.32
CA ASP A 260 1.93 -19.42 31.10
C ASP A 260 0.97 -20.45 30.49
N GLY A 261 0.43 -20.21 29.31
CA GLY A 261 -0.54 -21.08 28.61
C GLY A 261 -1.96 -20.99 29.17
N GLY A 262 -2.22 -20.09 30.11
CA GLY A 262 -3.55 -19.87 30.71
C GLY A 262 -4.47 -18.95 29.88
N GLY A 263 -4.04 -18.53 28.67
CA GLY A 263 -4.76 -17.63 27.78
C GLY A 263 -5.81 -18.32 26.90
N TYR A 264 -6.26 -17.60 25.87
CA TYR A 264 -7.21 -18.08 24.86
C TYR A 264 -6.91 -17.42 23.49
N PRO A 265 -7.38 -17.97 22.36
CA PRO A 265 -8.30 -19.11 22.20
C PRO A 265 -7.61 -20.49 22.16
N ASP A 266 -6.30 -20.56 21.83
CA ASP A 266 -5.60 -21.81 21.55
C ASP A 266 -4.85 -22.36 22.77
N ARG A 267 -4.72 -21.56 23.83
CA ARG A 267 -3.96 -21.87 25.05
C ARG A 267 -2.49 -22.15 24.78
N ARG A 268 -1.91 -21.37 23.87
CA ARG A 268 -0.49 -21.41 23.58
C ARG A 268 0.28 -20.83 24.75
N GLY A 269 1.45 -21.40 25.04
CA GLY A 269 2.36 -20.88 26.01
C GLY A 269 3.73 -20.56 25.42
N ASP A 270 4.54 -19.82 26.15
CA ASP A 270 5.93 -19.58 25.76
C ASP A 270 6.11 -19.01 24.34
N SER A 271 7.11 -19.49 23.65
CA SER A 271 7.46 -19.13 22.27
C SER A 271 6.49 -19.64 21.22
N GLU A 272 5.49 -20.46 21.56
CA GLU A 272 4.41 -20.87 20.65
C GLU A 272 3.48 -19.68 20.34
N ILE A 273 3.43 -18.68 21.22
CA ILE A 273 2.69 -17.44 20.98
C ILE A 273 3.47 -16.59 19.97
N PRO A 274 2.84 -16.14 18.87
CA PRO A 274 3.48 -15.24 17.94
C PRO A 274 4.07 -14.00 18.63
N VAL A 275 5.30 -13.63 18.29
CA VAL A 275 5.99 -12.51 18.96
C VAL A 275 5.20 -11.20 18.87
N SER A 276 4.48 -10.96 17.79
CA SER A 276 3.60 -9.81 17.62
C SER A 276 2.46 -9.78 18.66
N ALA A 277 1.88 -10.94 18.96
CA ALA A 277 0.84 -11.07 19.99
C ALA A 277 1.41 -10.88 21.39
N ARG A 278 2.61 -11.41 21.67
CA ARG A 278 3.30 -11.23 22.96
C ARG A 278 3.61 -9.76 23.25
N VAL A 279 4.12 -9.05 22.25
CA VAL A 279 4.36 -7.59 22.31
C VAL A 279 3.06 -6.82 22.53
N PHE A 280 2.03 -7.19 21.78
CA PHE A 280 0.72 -6.53 21.87
C PHE A 280 0.09 -6.70 23.26
N ALA A 281 0.16 -7.90 23.87
CA ALA A 281 -0.42 -8.18 25.17
C ALA A 281 0.08 -7.23 26.27
N VAL A 282 1.38 -6.89 26.27
CA VAL A 282 1.95 -5.91 27.22
C VAL A 282 1.45 -4.49 26.92
N ALA A 283 1.38 -4.10 25.63
CA ALA A 283 0.92 -2.78 25.22
C ALA A 283 -0.55 -2.55 25.57
N ASP A 284 -1.41 -3.54 25.30
CA ASP A 284 -2.84 -3.49 25.59
C ASP A 284 -3.09 -3.46 27.11
N ALA A 285 -2.43 -4.31 27.89
CA ALA A 285 -2.53 -4.31 29.34
C ALA A 285 -2.09 -2.96 29.95
N LEU A 286 -1.01 -2.37 29.43
CA LEU A 286 -0.54 -1.04 29.85
C LEU A 286 -1.61 0.02 29.63
N ASP A 287 -2.21 0.07 28.43
CA ASP A 287 -3.26 1.02 28.12
C ASP A 287 -4.52 0.76 28.95
N ALA A 288 -4.92 -0.50 29.04
CA ALA A 288 -6.08 -0.90 29.84
C ALA A 288 -5.97 -0.50 31.31
N MET A 289 -4.77 -0.58 31.89
CA MET A 289 -4.53 -0.17 33.29
C MET A 289 -4.44 1.34 33.47
N THR A 290 -3.90 2.04 32.47
CA THR A 290 -3.60 3.47 32.58
C THR A 290 -4.65 4.40 31.96
N SER A 291 -5.75 3.86 31.44
CA SER A 291 -6.89 4.60 30.89
C SER A 291 -8.13 4.44 31.77
N ASP A 292 -8.97 5.50 31.82
CA ASP A 292 -10.26 5.43 32.48
C ASP A 292 -11.20 4.50 31.73
N ARG A 293 -11.91 3.65 32.46
CA ARG A 293 -12.97 2.79 31.94
C ARG A 293 -14.27 3.06 32.68
N PRO A 294 -15.44 2.81 32.10
CA PRO A 294 -16.74 3.14 32.75
C PRO A 294 -16.88 2.63 34.18
N TYR A 295 -16.18 1.55 34.50
CA TYR A 295 -16.29 0.87 35.81
C TYR A 295 -15.01 0.92 36.65
N ARG A 296 -13.92 1.56 36.14
CA ARG A 296 -12.62 1.59 36.84
C ARG A 296 -11.82 2.83 36.43
N PRO A 297 -11.42 3.69 37.39
CA PRO A 297 -10.51 4.79 37.10
C PRO A 297 -9.12 4.28 36.67
N ALA A 298 -8.39 5.10 35.93
CA ALA A 298 -7.03 4.84 35.51
C ALA A 298 -6.12 4.62 36.72
N MET A 299 -5.27 3.60 36.65
CA MET A 299 -4.21 3.40 37.64
C MET A 299 -3.06 4.38 37.39
N PRO A 300 -2.35 4.82 38.46
CA PRO A 300 -1.11 5.52 38.29
C PRO A 300 -0.12 4.67 37.48
N TRP A 301 0.66 5.31 36.60
CA TRP A 301 1.65 4.63 35.77
C TRP A 301 2.59 3.69 36.54
N THR A 302 3.04 4.16 37.72
CA THR A 302 3.93 3.38 38.58
C THR A 302 3.29 2.09 39.12
N ALA A 303 1.97 2.09 39.29
CA ALA A 303 1.24 0.88 39.69
C ALA A 303 1.10 -0.08 38.52
N ALA A 304 0.71 0.41 37.34
CA ALA A 304 0.63 -0.39 36.09
C ALA A 304 1.99 -1.00 35.72
N ALA A 305 3.07 -0.21 35.80
CA ALA A 305 4.43 -0.73 35.56
C ALA A 305 4.82 -1.85 36.54
N ARG A 306 4.47 -1.71 37.80
CA ARG A 306 4.74 -2.75 38.81
C ARG A 306 3.99 -4.04 38.49
N GLU A 307 2.76 -3.95 38.08
CA GLU A 307 1.93 -5.09 37.69
C GLU A 307 2.52 -5.81 36.47
N ILE A 308 2.90 -5.08 35.41
CA ILE A 308 3.55 -5.68 34.23
C ILE A 308 4.84 -6.43 34.63
N LEU A 309 5.65 -5.82 35.50
CA LEU A 309 6.91 -6.44 35.97
C LEU A 309 6.66 -7.68 36.82
N ALA A 310 5.60 -7.70 37.65
CA ALA A 310 5.23 -8.82 38.50
C ALA A 310 4.70 -10.03 37.69
N GLU A 311 4.06 -9.78 36.55
CA GLU A 311 3.49 -10.80 35.67
C GLU A 311 4.48 -11.32 34.61
N SER A 312 5.77 -11.00 34.73
CA SER A 312 6.83 -11.55 33.87
C SER A 312 6.95 -13.06 34.05
N GLY A 313 6.88 -13.82 32.94
CA GLY A 313 6.85 -15.28 32.95
C GLY A 313 5.50 -15.90 33.35
N GLY A 314 4.54 -15.08 33.77
CA GLY A 314 3.15 -15.47 34.00
C GLY A 314 2.27 -15.04 32.81
N GLN A 315 1.68 -13.86 32.89
CA GLN A 315 0.90 -13.33 31.77
C GLN A 315 1.77 -12.92 30.59
N PHE A 316 2.95 -12.32 30.87
CA PHE A 316 3.75 -11.65 29.83
C PHE A 316 5.08 -12.38 29.60
N ASP A 317 5.53 -12.30 28.33
CA ASP A 317 6.85 -12.72 27.90
C ASP A 317 7.94 -11.93 28.64
N PRO A 318 8.91 -12.59 29.30
CA PRO A 318 10.01 -11.92 29.98
C PRO A 318 10.82 -10.96 29.11
N ASP A 319 11.08 -11.31 27.85
CA ASP A 319 11.84 -10.46 26.91
C ASP A 319 11.07 -9.17 26.59
N VAL A 320 9.74 -9.26 26.44
CA VAL A 320 8.89 -8.08 26.20
C VAL A 320 8.80 -7.22 27.47
N VAL A 321 8.78 -7.82 28.66
CA VAL A 321 8.81 -7.09 29.93
C VAL A 321 10.14 -6.36 30.12
N ASP A 322 11.26 -6.96 29.73
CA ASP A 322 12.55 -6.28 29.74
C ASP A 322 12.62 -5.12 28.76
N ALA A 323 12.05 -5.29 27.54
CA ALA A 323 11.87 -4.19 26.58
C ALA A 323 10.99 -3.06 27.16
N PHE A 324 9.89 -3.40 27.83
CA PHE A 324 9.05 -2.43 28.53
C PHE A 324 9.85 -1.60 29.53
N ARG A 325 10.68 -2.26 30.36
CA ARG A 325 11.56 -1.58 31.32
C ARG A 325 12.55 -0.65 30.62
N ALA A 326 13.17 -1.10 29.55
CA ALA A 326 14.14 -0.31 28.77
C ALA A 326 13.50 0.92 28.13
N ARG A 327 12.26 0.79 27.64
CA ARG A 327 11.53 1.83 26.89
C ARG A 327 10.53 2.64 27.72
N GLU A 328 10.45 2.43 29.01
CA GLU A 328 9.43 3.06 29.88
C GLU A 328 9.32 4.59 29.70
N ARG A 329 10.45 5.29 29.56
CA ARG A 329 10.45 6.75 29.35
C ARG A 329 9.78 7.14 28.05
N THR A 330 10.01 6.38 26.99
CA THR A 330 9.40 6.62 25.67
C THR A 330 7.90 6.33 25.71
N LEU A 331 7.49 5.23 26.31
CA LEU A 331 6.07 4.87 26.48
C LEU A 331 5.30 5.93 27.27
N ARG A 332 5.88 6.46 28.36
CA ARG A 332 5.30 7.58 29.10
C ARG A 332 5.16 8.86 28.27
N ARG A 333 6.11 9.13 27.36
CA ARG A 333 6.03 10.26 26.44
C ARG A 333 4.91 10.06 25.43
N ILE A 334 4.80 8.88 24.81
CA ILE A 334 3.71 8.52 23.89
C ILE A 334 2.36 8.77 24.54
N ARG A 335 2.16 8.28 25.77
CA ARG A 335 0.91 8.51 26.51
C ARG A 335 0.59 10.00 26.64
N ARG A 336 1.55 10.82 27.07
CA ARG A 336 1.33 12.27 27.24
C ARG A 336 0.98 12.95 25.93
N GLU A 337 1.64 12.61 24.83
CA GLU A 337 1.38 13.18 23.51
C GLU A 337 -0.04 12.92 23.01
N LEU A 338 -0.57 11.72 23.28
CA LEU A 338 -1.91 11.33 22.84
C LEU A 338 -3.04 11.78 23.78
N THR A 339 -2.75 11.98 25.08
CA THR A 339 -3.75 12.44 26.05
C THR A 339 -3.98 13.98 25.97
N VAL A 340 -3.05 14.75 25.41
CA VAL A 340 -3.13 16.24 25.32
C VAL A 340 -3.81 16.71 24.03
N ARG A 341 -4.10 15.87 23.05
CA ARG A 341 -4.84 16.28 21.85
C ARG A 341 -6.33 16.38 22.15
N PRO A 342 -6.97 17.56 21.94
CA PRO A 342 -8.42 17.62 22.00
C PRO A 342 -9.04 16.71 20.93
N PRO A 343 -10.20 16.09 21.19
CA PRO A 343 -10.84 15.17 20.25
C PRO A 343 -11.03 15.88 18.91
N LEU A 344 -10.72 15.15 17.82
CA LEU A 344 -10.98 15.58 16.44
C LEU A 344 -12.48 15.86 16.28
N GLY A 345 -12.89 17.13 16.35
CA GLY A 345 -14.28 17.55 16.23
C GLY A 345 -14.63 18.85 16.98
N ALA A 346 -13.80 19.33 17.91
CA ALA A 346 -14.10 20.56 18.65
C ALA A 346 -13.83 21.86 17.86
N ALA A 347 -13.17 21.80 16.72
CA ALA A 347 -12.80 22.97 15.90
C ALA A 347 -13.81 23.34 14.80
N ALA A 348 -14.92 22.60 14.66
CA ALA A 348 -15.91 22.83 13.60
C ALA A 348 -17.25 23.43 14.09
N MET A 349 -17.33 23.84 15.35
CA MET A 349 -18.54 24.46 15.93
C MET A 349 -18.25 25.83 16.62
N SER A 350 -17.36 26.62 16.05
CA SER A 350 -17.17 28.02 16.46
C SER A 350 -17.40 28.95 15.27
#